data_4b044f9212e1729287df70f6099d010d
#
_entry.id   4b044f9212e1729287df70f6099d010d
#
_cell.length_a   1.000
_cell.length_b   1.000
_cell.length_c   1.000
_cell.angle_alpha   90.00
_cell.angle_beta   90.00
_cell.angle_gamma   90.00
#
_symmetry.space_group_name_H-M   'P 1'
#
loop_
_entity.id
_entity.type
_entity.pdbx_description
1 polymer ?
#
loop_
_entity_poly.entity_id
_entity_poly.type
_entity_poly.pdbx_seq_one_letter_code
_entity_poly.pdbx_strand_id
1 'polypeptide(L)'
;MSYNTLSIINNSSSFKTNNNSQVGFGFNGDEGFLKYLRAIQKFAILSKEEEEYHAKNYYENKDNLSAKILVESHLRLVVKIAHRFKNYGLPVVDLVSEGNLGLIQALKKFQPQKGFRFSTYAMWWIRAFIQDFVLRSWSLVKIGTTTAQKKLFFNLHKIKKKLGLNNSNFANNQALSEENIIKIAQTLNVKSEEVKDMDSRLNQADYSINHQINNGENDNIEVGELIPCDQKNQEQIAIEGQDYKLKKQIFTQAFAKLNQREQDIIQKRQLSEESSTLEDLSKFYKISRERIRQIEENAIKKIKKEIAEILQKKIS
;
A
#
# COMPACT_ATOMS: atom_id res chain seq x y z
N MET A 1 -34.52 16.00 22.64
CA MET A 1 -34.65 15.59 21.24
C MET A 1 -34.39 14.09 21.17
N SER A 2 -35.48 13.32 21.26
CA SER A 2 -35.45 11.85 21.18
C SER A 2 -35.42 11.45 19.72
N TYR A 3 -34.23 11.17 19.19
CA TYR A 3 -34.10 10.62 17.87
C TYR A 3 -34.41 9.11 17.90
N ASN A 4 -35.46 8.76 17.18
CA ASN A 4 -36.00 7.44 16.99
C ASN A 4 -34.93 6.48 16.44
N THR A 5 -34.27 5.70 17.29
CA THR A 5 -33.33 4.62 16.92
C THR A 5 -34.06 3.44 16.26
N LEU A 6 -35.36 3.36 16.30
CA LEU A 6 -36.21 2.36 15.66
C LEU A 6 -36.26 2.47 14.13
N SER A 7 -36.05 3.66 13.54
CA SER A 7 -36.07 3.84 12.08
C SER A 7 -34.85 3.23 11.38
N ILE A 8 -33.77 2.96 12.12
CA ILE A 8 -32.55 2.33 11.55
C ILE A 8 -32.71 0.82 11.44
N ILE A 9 -33.58 0.22 12.25
CA ILE A 9 -33.79 -1.25 12.30
C ILE A 9 -34.85 -1.69 11.28
N ASN A 10 -35.84 -0.83 10.95
CA ASN A 10 -36.95 -1.20 10.06
C ASN A 10 -36.64 -1.07 8.56
N ASN A 11 -35.50 -0.49 8.17
CA ASN A 11 -35.10 -0.43 6.75
C ASN A 11 -34.30 -1.66 6.25
N SER A 12 -34.26 -2.73 7.03
CA SER A 12 -33.56 -3.98 6.64
C SER A 12 -34.37 -4.94 5.76
N SER A 13 -35.63 -4.58 5.39
CA SER A 13 -36.51 -5.51 4.66
C SER A 13 -36.57 -5.36 3.13
N SER A 14 -35.69 -4.57 2.50
CA SER A 14 -35.65 -4.45 1.05
C SER A 14 -34.26 -4.52 0.42
N PHE A 15 -33.42 -5.44 0.90
CA PHE A 15 -32.24 -5.85 0.13
C PHE A 15 -32.58 -7.02 -0.78
N LYS A 16 -33.02 -6.71 -2.00
CA LYS A 16 -32.92 -7.65 -3.12
C LYS A 16 -31.43 -7.87 -3.41
N THR A 17 -30.96 -9.05 -3.08
CA THR A 17 -29.63 -9.55 -3.43
C THR A 17 -29.54 -9.66 -4.94
N ASN A 18 -28.85 -8.72 -5.58
CA ASN A 18 -28.29 -8.97 -6.89
C ASN A 18 -27.07 -9.87 -6.69
N ASN A 19 -27.22 -11.12 -7.11
CA ASN A 19 -26.16 -12.11 -7.23
C ASN A 19 -25.09 -11.58 -8.20
N ASN A 20 -23.97 -11.13 -7.68
CA ASN A 20 -22.68 -11.17 -8.36
C ASN A 20 -21.62 -11.54 -7.31
N SER A 21 -21.27 -12.81 -7.37
CA SER A 21 -20.07 -13.51 -6.92
C SER A 21 -19.06 -12.66 -6.13
N GLN A 22 -19.33 -12.45 -4.85
CA GLN A 22 -18.30 -12.28 -3.85
C GLN A 22 -18.18 -13.59 -3.11
N VAL A 23 -16.98 -14.19 -3.08
CA VAL A 23 -16.63 -15.32 -2.24
C VAL A 23 -16.79 -14.87 -0.79
N GLY A 24 -18.01 -14.92 -0.31
CA GLY A 24 -18.36 -14.70 1.08
C GLY A 24 -17.87 -15.90 1.87
N PHE A 25 -16.86 -15.74 2.68
CA PHE A 25 -16.72 -16.58 3.86
C PHE A 25 -18.01 -16.45 4.66
N GLY A 26 -18.88 -17.44 4.50
CA GLY A 26 -20.19 -17.48 5.15
C GLY A 26 -20.04 -17.71 6.65
N PHE A 27 -19.83 -16.65 7.37
CA PHE A 27 -20.27 -16.57 8.75
C PHE A 27 -21.69 -16.03 8.74
N ASN A 28 -22.61 -16.72 9.41
CA ASN A 28 -23.97 -16.25 9.75
C ASN A 28 -23.88 -14.99 10.63
N GLY A 29 -23.20 -13.94 10.15
CA GLY A 29 -22.84 -12.73 10.88
C GLY A 29 -24.04 -11.83 11.21
N ASP A 30 -25.10 -11.90 10.46
CA ASP A 30 -26.24 -11.00 10.63
C ASP A 30 -27.02 -11.29 11.91
N GLU A 31 -27.23 -12.56 12.26
CA GLU A 31 -27.99 -12.95 13.46
C GLU A 31 -27.22 -12.66 14.76
N GLY A 32 -25.94 -12.93 14.78
CA GLY A 32 -25.05 -12.63 15.92
C GLY A 32 -24.95 -11.12 16.18
N PHE A 33 -24.82 -10.34 15.13
CA PHE A 33 -24.77 -8.88 15.23
C PHE A 33 -26.11 -8.28 15.70
N LEU A 34 -27.23 -8.80 15.23
CA LEU A 34 -28.55 -8.40 15.72
C LEU A 34 -28.75 -8.73 17.21
N LYS A 35 -28.29 -9.89 17.68
CA LYS A 35 -28.29 -10.24 19.11
C LYS A 35 -27.43 -9.26 19.92
N TYR A 36 -26.26 -8.89 19.42
CA TYR A 36 -25.39 -7.87 20.03
C TYR A 36 -26.11 -6.51 20.09
N LEU A 37 -26.73 -6.05 19.01
CA LEU A 37 -27.45 -4.78 18.99
C LEU A 37 -28.60 -4.75 20.01
N ARG A 38 -29.34 -5.85 20.15
CA ARG A 38 -30.41 -5.97 21.17
C ARG A 38 -29.83 -5.97 22.59
N ALA A 39 -28.66 -6.58 22.80
CA ALA A 39 -28.00 -6.60 24.10
C ALA A 39 -27.54 -5.20 24.54
N ILE A 40 -26.89 -4.44 23.64
CA ILE A 40 -26.42 -3.10 23.98
C ILE A 40 -27.54 -2.09 24.21
N GLN A 41 -28.76 -2.34 23.69
CA GLN A 41 -29.92 -1.49 23.94
C GLN A 41 -30.42 -1.58 25.39
N LYS A 42 -30.12 -2.66 26.10
CA LYS A 42 -30.53 -2.86 27.50
C LYS A 42 -29.73 -2.01 28.48
N PHE A 43 -28.51 -1.59 28.11
CA PHE A 43 -27.70 -0.77 28.99
C PHE A 43 -28.25 0.65 29.12
N ALA A 44 -28.31 1.16 30.33
CA ALA A 44 -28.77 2.50 30.61
C ALA A 44 -27.79 3.56 30.05
N ILE A 45 -28.33 4.70 29.63
CA ILE A 45 -27.51 5.86 29.29
C ILE A 45 -27.26 6.63 30.58
N LEU A 46 -26.00 6.83 30.93
CA LEU A 46 -25.62 7.57 32.13
C LEU A 46 -25.93 9.07 32.04
N SER A 47 -26.36 9.64 33.16
CA SER A 47 -26.41 11.08 33.35
C SER A 47 -24.98 11.65 33.37
N LYS A 48 -24.88 12.99 33.31
CA LYS A 48 -23.56 13.65 33.40
C LYS A 48 -22.87 13.37 34.74
N GLU A 49 -23.62 13.38 35.79
CA GLU A 49 -23.17 13.20 37.17
C GLU A 49 -22.67 11.78 37.42
N GLU A 50 -23.43 10.79 36.95
CA GLU A 50 -23.05 9.36 37.02
C GLU A 50 -21.81 9.07 36.18
N GLU A 51 -21.73 9.65 34.96
CA GLU A 51 -20.54 9.51 34.10
C GLU A 51 -19.29 10.06 34.79
N GLU A 52 -19.38 11.25 35.42
CA GLU A 52 -18.27 11.85 36.17
C GLU A 52 -17.89 11.02 37.40
N TYR A 53 -18.86 10.51 38.14
CA TYR A 53 -18.63 9.65 39.30
C TYR A 53 -17.85 8.39 38.92
N HIS A 54 -18.35 7.64 37.95
CA HIS A 54 -17.67 6.42 37.49
C HIS A 54 -16.31 6.70 36.85
N ALA A 55 -16.18 7.82 36.14
CA ALA A 55 -14.91 8.22 35.54
C ALA A 55 -13.87 8.58 36.60
N LYS A 56 -14.22 9.26 37.69
CA LYS A 56 -13.35 9.56 38.83
C LYS A 56 -12.93 8.28 39.55
N ASN A 57 -13.89 7.40 39.86
CA ASN A 57 -13.61 6.12 40.51
C ASN A 57 -12.65 5.27 39.72
N TYR A 58 -12.84 5.20 38.39
CA TYR A 58 -11.88 4.48 37.54
C TYR A 58 -10.50 5.14 37.49
N TYR A 59 -10.45 6.46 37.45
CA TYR A 59 -9.19 7.19 37.39
C TYR A 59 -8.36 7.02 38.67
N GLU A 60 -8.99 7.15 39.85
CA GLU A 60 -8.34 7.11 41.16
C GLU A 60 -8.07 5.68 41.62
N ASN A 61 -9.07 4.81 41.57
CA ASN A 61 -9.02 3.48 42.18
C ASN A 61 -8.82 2.33 41.19
N LYS A 62 -8.81 2.61 39.87
CA LYS A 62 -8.80 1.60 38.80
C LYS A 62 -9.93 0.58 38.94
N ASP A 63 -11.09 1.03 39.43
CA ASP A 63 -12.23 0.17 39.67
C ASP A 63 -12.79 -0.42 38.37
N ASN A 64 -12.71 -1.75 38.24
CA ASN A 64 -13.16 -2.47 37.06
C ASN A 64 -14.69 -2.45 36.88
N LEU A 65 -15.48 -2.27 37.94
CA LEU A 65 -16.93 -2.17 37.86
C LEU A 65 -17.32 -0.83 37.21
N SER A 66 -16.72 0.27 37.68
CA SER A 66 -16.91 1.59 37.08
C SER A 66 -16.46 1.65 35.61
N ALA A 67 -15.34 0.99 35.28
CA ALA A 67 -14.88 0.84 33.87
C ALA A 67 -15.91 0.12 33.01
N LYS A 68 -16.46 -1.01 33.50
CA LYS A 68 -17.48 -1.79 32.80
C LYS A 68 -18.73 -0.96 32.52
N ILE A 69 -19.25 -0.27 33.52
CA ILE A 69 -20.44 0.57 33.39
C ILE A 69 -20.22 1.68 32.35
N LEU A 70 -19.05 2.35 32.39
CA LEU A 70 -18.70 3.38 31.41
C LEU A 70 -18.62 2.82 29.98
N VAL A 71 -18.01 1.67 29.79
CA VAL A 71 -17.91 1.06 28.46
C VAL A 71 -19.29 0.65 27.96
N GLU A 72 -20.07 -0.08 28.74
CA GLU A 72 -21.38 -0.61 28.36
C GLU A 72 -22.35 0.52 27.96
N SER A 73 -22.37 1.62 28.71
CA SER A 73 -23.22 2.78 28.41
C SER A 73 -22.88 3.48 27.08
N HIS A 74 -21.63 3.35 26.62
CA HIS A 74 -21.15 4.01 25.40
C HIS A 74 -21.07 3.11 24.16
N LEU A 75 -21.38 1.80 24.25
CA LEU A 75 -21.37 0.87 23.11
C LEU A 75 -22.30 1.34 21.97
N ARG A 76 -23.46 1.96 22.28
CA ARG A 76 -24.35 2.52 21.26
C ARG A 76 -23.70 3.64 20.47
N LEU A 77 -22.83 4.45 21.11
CA LEU A 77 -22.08 5.50 20.44
C LEU A 77 -21.10 4.90 19.43
N VAL A 78 -20.43 3.78 19.78
CA VAL A 78 -19.54 3.06 18.87
C VAL A 78 -20.27 2.61 17.62
N VAL A 79 -21.42 1.94 17.76
CA VAL A 79 -22.24 1.49 16.63
C VAL A 79 -22.67 2.66 15.74
N LYS A 80 -23.09 3.76 16.34
CA LYS A 80 -23.49 4.98 15.59
C LYS A 80 -22.34 5.56 14.77
N ILE A 81 -21.13 5.52 15.31
CA ILE A 81 -19.93 6.01 14.60
C ILE A 81 -19.53 5.01 13.52
N ALA A 82 -19.46 3.71 13.82
CA ALA A 82 -19.09 2.65 12.88
C ALA A 82 -20.01 2.64 11.65
N HIS A 83 -21.32 2.82 11.85
CA HIS A 83 -22.30 2.87 10.76
C HIS A 83 -22.01 3.97 9.70
N ARG A 84 -21.33 5.07 10.08
CA ARG A 84 -20.93 6.12 9.14
C ARG A 84 -19.82 5.68 8.18
N PHE A 85 -19.11 4.61 8.53
CA PHE A 85 -18.03 4.02 7.72
C PHE A 85 -18.49 2.78 6.92
N LYS A 86 -19.79 2.44 6.93
CA LYS A 86 -20.35 1.29 6.19
C LYS A 86 -20.02 1.34 4.69
N ASN A 87 -19.94 2.54 4.11
CA ASN A 87 -19.75 2.72 2.66
C ASN A 87 -18.34 2.37 2.14
N TYR A 88 -17.40 2.02 3.03
CA TYR A 88 -16.06 1.59 2.65
C TYR A 88 -15.96 0.10 2.31
N GLY A 89 -17.09 -0.64 2.28
CA GLY A 89 -17.14 -2.04 1.85
C GLY A 89 -16.69 -3.05 2.91
N LEU A 90 -16.35 -2.61 4.13
CA LEU A 90 -15.93 -3.48 5.21
C LEU A 90 -17.13 -3.93 6.07
N PRO A 91 -17.09 -5.14 6.68
CA PRO A 91 -18.13 -5.63 7.58
C PRO A 91 -18.34 -4.67 8.77
N VAL A 92 -19.59 -4.31 9.03
CA VAL A 92 -19.90 -3.38 10.14
C VAL A 92 -19.52 -3.97 11.50
N VAL A 93 -19.55 -5.29 11.63
CA VAL A 93 -19.15 -6.03 12.85
C VAL A 93 -17.69 -5.75 13.19
N ASP A 94 -16.81 -5.78 12.19
CA ASP A 94 -15.39 -5.52 12.37
C ASP A 94 -15.13 -4.04 12.71
N LEU A 95 -15.85 -3.12 12.05
CA LEU A 95 -15.78 -1.70 12.37
C LEU A 95 -16.22 -1.41 13.81
N VAL A 96 -17.24 -2.12 14.31
CA VAL A 96 -17.70 -1.99 15.69
C VAL A 96 -16.66 -2.56 16.66
N SER A 97 -16.07 -3.71 16.34
CA SER A 97 -15.05 -4.33 17.16
C SER A 97 -13.83 -3.43 17.34
N GLU A 98 -13.32 -2.86 16.26
CA GLU A 98 -12.23 -1.87 16.32
C GLU A 98 -12.65 -0.59 17.04
N GLY A 99 -13.89 -0.14 16.84
CA GLY A 99 -14.44 0.99 17.59
C GLY A 99 -14.50 0.73 19.09
N ASN A 100 -14.82 -0.49 19.52
CA ASN A 100 -14.80 -0.88 20.94
C ASN A 100 -13.37 -0.85 21.51
N LEU A 101 -12.36 -1.27 20.74
CA LEU A 101 -10.95 -1.12 21.14
C LEU A 101 -10.60 0.36 21.33
N GLY A 102 -11.06 1.21 20.42
CA GLY A 102 -10.92 2.67 20.54
C GLY A 102 -11.58 3.23 21.80
N LEU A 103 -12.79 2.75 22.16
CA LEU A 103 -13.49 3.15 23.38
C LEU A 103 -12.72 2.75 24.64
N ILE A 104 -12.18 1.53 24.68
CA ILE A 104 -11.35 1.03 25.80
C ILE A 104 -10.07 1.87 25.93
N GLN A 105 -9.44 2.21 24.80
CA GLN A 105 -8.25 3.06 24.81
C GLN A 105 -8.55 4.49 25.28
N ALA A 106 -9.72 5.01 24.91
CA ALA A 106 -10.21 6.28 25.43
C ALA A 106 -10.35 6.25 26.95
N LEU A 107 -10.96 5.19 27.51
CA LEU A 107 -11.13 5.04 28.94
C LEU A 107 -9.80 5.02 29.70
N LYS A 108 -8.80 4.28 29.19
CA LYS A 108 -7.46 4.22 29.79
C LYS A 108 -6.75 5.57 29.87
N LYS A 109 -7.00 6.45 28.90
CA LYS A 109 -6.32 7.77 28.78
C LYS A 109 -7.20 8.94 29.23
N PHE A 110 -8.43 8.70 29.61
CA PHE A 110 -9.34 9.76 30.04
C PHE A 110 -8.92 10.40 31.36
N GLN A 111 -9.00 11.72 31.42
CA GLN A 111 -8.72 12.52 32.60
C GLN A 111 -9.95 13.34 33.00
N PRO A 112 -10.72 12.90 34.03
CA PRO A 112 -11.95 13.58 34.44
C PRO A 112 -11.74 15.03 34.90
N GLN A 113 -10.56 15.31 35.44
CA GLN A 113 -10.18 16.63 35.96
C GLN A 113 -10.24 17.77 34.91
N LYS A 114 -10.19 17.43 33.62
CA LYS A 114 -10.25 18.42 32.52
C LYS A 114 -11.67 18.95 32.22
N GLY A 115 -12.69 18.45 32.89
CA GLY A 115 -14.07 18.94 32.78
C GLY A 115 -14.80 18.57 31.49
N PHE A 116 -14.20 17.76 30.60
CA PHE A 116 -14.86 17.31 29.38
C PHE A 116 -15.67 16.02 29.63
N ARG A 117 -16.77 15.86 28.84
CA ARG A 117 -17.54 14.60 28.85
C ARG A 117 -16.72 13.47 28.26
N PHE A 118 -16.81 12.29 28.90
CA PHE A 118 -16.16 11.06 28.39
C PHE A 118 -16.62 10.72 26.97
N SER A 119 -17.90 10.85 26.68
CA SER A 119 -18.47 10.62 25.35
C SER A 119 -17.79 11.46 24.25
N THR A 120 -17.49 12.73 24.54
CA THR A 120 -16.80 13.63 23.60
C THR A 120 -15.35 13.18 23.34
N TYR A 121 -14.65 12.80 24.39
CA TYR A 121 -13.28 12.29 24.30
C TYR A 121 -13.23 10.93 23.60
N ALA A 122 -14.10 10.00 23.95
CA ALA A 122 -14.23 8.68 23.36
C ALA A 122 -14.50 8.73 21.85
N MET A 123 -15.32 9.68 21.40
CA MET A 123 -15.66 9.83 19.98
C MET A 123 -14.42 10.02 19.09
N TRP A 124 -13.38 10.70 19.57
CA TRP A 124 -12.13 10.90 18.84
C TRP A 124 -11.35 9.60 18.71
N TRP A 125 -11.24 8.84 19.80
CA TRP A 125 -10.54 7.56 19.80
C TRP A 125 -11.27 6.51 18.96
N ILE A 126 -12.58 6.38 19.11
CA ILE A 126 -13.40 5.46 18.32
C ILE A 126 -13.21 5.74 16.84
N ARG A 127 -13.31 7.02 16.45
CA ARG A 127 -13.13 7.41 15.05
C ARG A 127 -11.72 7.12 14.54
N ALA A 128 -10.69 7.40 15.32
CA ALA A 128 -9.30 7.17 14.94
C ALA A 128 -9.02 5.67 14.72
N PHE A 129 -9.52 4.80 15.60
CA PHE A 129 -9.34 3.35 15.48
C PHE A 129 -10.09 2.81 14.26
N ILE A 130 -11.34 3.20 14.04
CA ILE A 130 -12.09 2.80 12.86
C ILE A 130 -11.41 3.29 11.56
N GLN A 131 -10.94 4.53 11.52
CA GLN A 131 -10.25 5.06 10.35
C GLN A 131 -8.93 4.35 10.06
N ASP A 132 -8.16 4.01 11.09
CA ASP A 132 -6.93 3.25 10.92
C ASP A 132 -7.21 1.84 10.42
N PHE A 133 -8.25 1.18 10.95
CA PHE A 133 -8.69 -0.13 10.48
C PHE A 133 -9.14 -0.09 9.02
N VAL A 134 -9.96 0.89 8.64
CA VAL A 134 -10.40 1.08 7.26
C VAL A 134 -9.21 1.23 6.31
N LEU A 135 -8.22 2.05 6.65
CA LEU A 135 -7.02 2.24 5.81
C LEU A 135 -6.17 0.98 5.68
N ARG A 136 -6.17 0.10 6.70
CA ARG A 136 -5.41 -1.16 6.66
C ARG A 136 -6.11 -2.28 5.92
N SER A 137 -7.44 -2.31 5.98
CA SER A 137 -8.25 -3.45 5.52
C SER A 137 -8.99 -3.19 4.21
N TRP A 138 -8.93 -1.98 3.66
CA TRP A 138 -9.67 -1.61 2.46
C TRP A 138 -9.12 -2.27 1.18
N SER A 139 -7.80 -2.45 1.07
CA SER A 139 -7.13 -3.08 -0.06
C SER A 139 -5.98 -3.96 0.40
N LEU A 140 -5.63 -4.99 -0.37
CA LEU A 140 -4.47 -5.85 -0.15
C LEU A 140 -3.16 -5.05 -0.11
N VAL A 141 -3.04 -4.06 -0.99
CA VAL A 141 -1.91 -3.13 -0.99
C VAL A 141 -2.21 -1.96 -0.08
N LYS A 142 -1.40 -1.76 0.95
CA LYS A 142 -1.59 -0.70 1.94
C LYS A 142 -1.65 0.69 1.30
N ILE A 143 -2.78 1.37 1.48
CA ILE A 143 -3.01 2.74 1.01
C ILE A 143 -2.98 3.69 2.21
N GLY A 144 -2.62 4.97 1.97
CA GLY A 144 -2.69 5.99 3.02
C GLY A 144 -1.53 5.98 3.98
N THR A 145 -0.30 5.81 3.49
CA THR A 145 0.93 5.90 4.29
C THR A 145 1.24 7.34 4.73
N THR A 146 0.94 8.33 3.89
CA THR A 146 1.18 9.76 4.19
C THR A 146 -0.06 10.47 4.72
N THR A 147 0.12 11.60 5.39
CA THR A 147 -1.00 12.44 5.87
C THR A 147 -1.85 12.99 4.72
N ALA A 148 -1.24 13.29 3.58
CA ALA A 148 -1.92 13.76 2.37
C ALA A 148 -2.82 12.65 1.80
N GLN A 149 -2.32 11.42 1.67
CA GLN A 149 -3.09 10.27 1.21
C GLN A 149 -4.26 9.94 2.14
N LYS A 150 -4.08 10.02 3.46
CA LYS A 150 -5.17 9.85 4.43
C LYS A 150 -6.27 10.90 4.25
N LYS A 151 -5.89 12.17 4.07
CA LYS A 151 -6.86 13.25 3.80
C LYS A 151 -7.63 13.00 2.50
N LEU A 152 -6.93 12.59 1.44
CA LEU A 152 -7.53 12.27 0.15
C LEU A 152 -8.50 11.11 0.27
N PHE A 153 -8.10 9.99 0.85
CA PHE A 153 -8.92 8.79 0.99
C PHE A 153 -10.30 9.08 1.62
N PHE A 154 -10.34 9.84 2.72
CA PHE A 154 -11.60 10.12 3.41
C PHE A 154 -12.41 11.30 2.83
N ASN A 155 -11.77 12.21 2.10
CA ASN A 155 -12.45 13.42 1.64
C ASN A 155 -12.72 13.46 0.13
N LEU A 156 -12.01 12.65 -0.69
CA LEU A 156 -12.13 12.69 -2.14
C LEU A 156 -13.58 12.49 -2.62
N HIS A 157 -14.24 11.45 -2.13
CA HIS A 157 -15.64 11.17 -2.45
C HIS A 157 -16.59 12.32 -2.07
N LYS A 158 -16.36 12.93 -0.90
CA LYS A 158 -17.18 14.06 -0.44
C LYS A 158 -17.01 15.29 -1.32
N ILE A 159 -15.79 15.54 -1.79
CA ILE A 159 -15.49 16.67 -2.66
C ILE A 159 -16.01 16.40 -4.07
N LYS A 160 -15.83 15.20 -4.62
CA LYS A 160 -16.44 14.80 -5.90
C LYS A 160 -17.95 15.05 -5.89
N LYS A 161 -18.64 14.65 -4.80
CA LYS A 161 -20.07 14.89 -4.62
C LYS A 161 -20.43 16.38 -4.59
N LYS A 162 -19.62 17.22 -3.93
CA LYS A 162 -19.83 18.69 -3.90
C LYS A 162 -19.62 19.35 -5.26
N LEU A 163 -18.71 18.83 -6.06
CA LEU A 163 -18.43 19.32 -7.41
C LEU A 163 -19.42 18.78 -8.46
N GLY A 164 -20.41 18.00 -8.07
CA GLY A 164 -21.41 17.44 -8.99
C GLY A 164 -20.85 16.32 -9.88
N LEU A 165 -19.65 15.80 -9.58
CA LEU A 165 -18.96 14.78 -10.37
C LEU A 165 -19.43 13.35 -10.06
N ASN A 166 -20.46 13.20 -9.22
CA ASN A 166 -21.07 11.90 -8.94
C ASN A 166 -22.05 11.53 -10.06
N ASN A 167 -21.54 10.95 -11.13
CA ASN A 167 -22.40 10.13 -11.96
C ASN A 167 -22.74 8.86 -11.17
N SER A 168 -24.02 8.64 -10.92
CA SER A 168 -24.64 7.58 -10.11
C SER A 168 -24.40 6.14 -10.62
N ASN A 169 -23.49 5.94 -11.56
CA ASN A 169 -23.13 4.63 -12.09
C ASN A 169 -21.66 4.38 -11.81
N PHE A 170 -21.39 3.48 -10.88
CA PHE A 170 -20.06 2.90 -10.62
C PHE A 170 -19.38 2.28 -11.85
N ALA A 171 -20.08 2.23 -12.98
CA ALA A 171 -19.61 1.64 -14.25
C ALA A 171 -18.89 2.63 -15.19
N ASN A 172 -19.00 3.95 -14.98
CA ASN A 172 -18.30 4.91 -15.83
C ASN A 172 -17.05 5.42 -15.11
N ASN A 173 -15.97 4.67 -15.24
CA ASN A 173 -14.58 5.02 -14.88
C ASN A 173 -14.06 6.24 -15.69
N GLN A 174 -14.78 7.37 -15.68
CA GLN A 174 -14.25 8.59 -16.25
C GLN A 174 -13.20 9.16 -15.29
N ALA A 175 -11.96 9.16 -15.75
CA ALA A 175 -10.87 9.85 -15.06
C ALA A 175 -11.26 11.32 -14.81
N LEU A 176 -10.86 11.84 -13.65
CA LEU A 176 -11.09 13.25 -13.32
C LEU A 176 -10.42 14.14 -14.37
N SER A 177 -11.12 15.18 -14.84
CA SER A 177 -10.50 16.20 -15.69
C SER A 177 -9.40 16.93 -14.92
N GLU A 178 -8.36 17.39 -15.62
CA GLU A 178 -7.23 18.10 -15.01
C GLU A 178 -7.67 19.32 -14.18
N GLU A 179 -8.68 20.06 -14.66
CA GLU A 179 -9.24 21.19 -13.91
C GLU A 179 -9.82 20.78 -12.55
N ASN A 180 -10.51 19.64 -12.49
CA ASN A 180 -11.09 19.14 -11.26
C ASN A 180 -10.02 18.62 -10.31
N ILE A 181 -8.96 18.00 -10.83
CA ILE A 181 -7.79 17.58 -10.05
C ILE A 181 -7.15 18.79 -9.37
N ILE A 182 -6.94 19.90 -10.10
CA ILE A 182 -6.37 21.13 -9.57
C ILE A 182 -7.27 21.73 -8.48
N LYS A 183 -8.59 21.79 -8.70
CA LYS A 183 -9.56 22.28 -7.69
C LYS A 183 -9.54 21.44 -6.42
N ILE A 184 -9.48 20.12 -6.54
CA ILE A 184 -9.40 19.19 -5.40
C ILE A 184 -8.07 19.36 -4.66
N ALA A 185 -6.96 19.45 -5.40
CA ALA A 185 -5.62 19.64 -4.85
C ALA A 185 -5.53 20.93 -4.02
N GLN A 186 -6.07 22.04 -4.52
CA GLN A 186 -6.15 23.31 -3.80
C GLN A 186 -7.03 23.20 -2.55
N THR A 187 -8.21 22.57 -2.65
CA THR A 187 -9.15 22.45 -1.54
C THR A 187 -8.59 21.65 -0.36
N LEU A 188 -7.79 20.62 -0.65
CA LEU A 188 -7.20 19.73 0.36
C LEU A 188 -5.76 20.09 0.72
N ASN A 189 -5.15 21.05 0.01
CA ASN A 189 -3.74 21.43 0.15
C ASN A 189 -2.82 20.21 -0.01
N VAL A 190 -2.92 19.55 -1.16
CA VAL A 190 -2.13 18.36 -1.57
C VAL A 190 -1.66 18.52 -3.00
N LYS A 191 -0.68 17.74 -3.44
CA LYS A 191 -0.19 17.77 -4.81
C LYS A 191 -1.20 17.18 -5.79
N SER A 192 -1.26 17.71 -7.02
CA SER A 192 -2.14 17.23 -8.09
C SER A 192 -1.86 15.78 -8.48
N GLU A 193 -0.59 15.36 -8.46
CA GLU A 193 -0.18 13.99 -8.72
C GLU A 193 -0.76 13.00 -7.69
N GLU A 194 -0.72 13.36 -6.39
CA GLU A 194 -1.29 12.53 -5.32
C GLU A 194 -2.81 12.37 -5.46
N VAL A 195 -3.51 13.40 -5.97
CA VAL A 195 -4.96 13.31 -6.25
C VAL A 195 -5.22 12.34 -7.39
N LYS A 196 -4.44 12.41 -8.48
CA LYS A 196 -4.55 11.53 -9.65
C LYS A 196 -4.30 10.07 -9.27
N ASP A 197 -3.23 9.83 -8.54
CA ASP A 197 -2.87 8.48 -8.05
C ASP A 197 -3.94 7.89 -7.13
N MET A 198 -4.46 8.70 -6.20
CA MET A 198 -5.50 8.26 -5.28
C MET A 198 -6.82 8.00 -6.01
N ASP A 199 -7.18 8.82 -6.99
CA ASP A 199 -8.37 8.62 -7.81
C ASP A 199 -8.31 7.33 -8.60
N SER A 200 -7.17 7.06 -9.24
CA SER A 200 -6.92 5.82 -9.96
C SER A 200 -7.09 4.59 -9.04
N ARG A 201 -6.50 4.63 -7.84
CA ARG A 201 -6.58 3.52 -6.87
C ARG A 201 -7.99 3.31 -6.31
N LEU A 202 -8.75 4.38 -6.06
CA LEU A 202 -10.10 4.27 -5.51
C LEU A 202 -11.13 3.81 -6.56
N ASN A 203 -10.84 4.02 -7.84
CA ASN A 203 -11.72 3.59 -8.94
C ASN A 203 -11.45 2.14 -9.38
N GLN A 204 -10.31 1.56 -9.01
CA GLN A 204 -9.94 0.18 -9.35
C GLN A 204 -10.11 -0.70 -8.10
N ALA A 205 -10.99 -1.68 -8.18
CA ALA A 205 -11.08 -2.73 -7.17
C ALA A 205 -9.96 -3.76 -7.41
N ASP A 206 -9.54 -4.43 -6.32
CA ASP A 206 -8.62 -5.57 -6.42
C ASP A 206 -9.25 -6.66 -7.27
N TYR A 207 -8.51 -7.15 -8.28
CA TYR A 207 -9.00 -8.14 -9.23
C TYR A 207 -8.35 -9.49 -8.96
N SER A 208 -9.15 -10.56 -9.03
CA SER A 208 -8.62 -11.91 -8.83
C SER A 208 -7.81 -12.37 -10.04
N ILE A 209 -6.57 -12.81 -9.83
CA ILE A 209 -5.72 -13.40 -10.87
C ILE A 209 -6.33 -14.69 -11.44
N ASN A 210 -7.07 -15.44 -10.59
CA ASN A 210 -7.72 -16.69 -10.98
C ASN A 210 -9.12 -16.45 -11.59
N HIS A 211 -9.46 -15.22 -11.92
CA HIS A 211 -10.72 -14.94 -12.60
C HIS A 211 -10.68 -15.49 -14.02
N GLN A 212 -11.70 -16.29 -14.38
CA GLN A 212 -11.79 -16.89 -15.70
C GLN A 212 -12.38 -15.89 -16.71
N ILE A 213 -11.69 -15.73 -17.83
CA ILE A 213 -12.15 -14.92 -18.96
C ILE A 213 -12.77 -15.88 -19.96
N ASN A 214 -14.10 -15.82 -20.11
CA ASN A 214 -14.82 -16.61 -21.11
C ASN A 214 -14.66 -15.97 -22.48
N ASN A 215 -13.82 -16.53 -23.34
CA ASN A 215 -13.66 -16.10 -24.73
C ASN A 215 -14.63 -16.80 -25.70
N GLY A 216 -15.72 -17.40 -25.21
CA GLY A 216 -16.80 -17.96 -26.07
C GLY A 216 -16.52 -19.32 -26.67
N GLU A 217 -15.32 -19.83 -26.69
CA GLU A 217 -14.93 -21.15 -27.14
C GLU A 217 -14.22 -21.88 -26.01
N ASN A 218 -14.90 -22.69 -25.26
CA ASN A 218 -14.46 -23.74 -24.29
C ASN A 218 -13.15 -23.62 -23.51
N ASP A 219 -12.34 -22.59 -23.72
CA ASP A 219 -11.08 -22.34 -23.01
C ASP A 219 -11.29 -21.30 -21.92
N ASN A 220 -11.40 -21.78 -20.68
CA ASN A 220 -11.40 -20.95 -19.48
C ASN A 220 -9.95 -20.51 -19.20
N ILE A 221 -9.52 -19.41 -19.83
CA ILE A 221 -8.20 -18.80 -19.58
C ILE A 221 -8.29 -17.96 -18.33
N GLU A 222 -7.39 -18.18 -17.37
CA GLU A 222 -7.26 -17.33 -16.19
C GLU A 222 -6.53 -16.01 -16.51
N VAL A 223 -6.91 -14.92 -15.84
CA VAL A 223 -6.23 -13.62 -15.99
C VAL A 223 -4.73 -13.74 -15.72
N GLY A 224 -4.35 -14.62 -14.78
CA GLY A 224 -2.95 -14.88 -14.43
C GLY A 224 -2.09 -15.36 -15.61
N GLU A 225 -2.67 -16.12 -16.54
CA GLU A 225 -1.97 -16.64 -17.72
C GLU A 225 -1.70 -15.56 -18.78
N LEU A 226 -2.46 -14.45 -18.74
CA LEU A 226 -2.27 -13.33 -19.65
C LEU A 226 -1.22 -12.34 -19.19
N ILE A 227 -0.74 -12.46 -17.95
CA ILE A 227 0.26 -11.53 -17.40
C ILE A 227 1.63 -11.86 -18.01
N PRO A 228 2.23 -10.94 -18.80
CA PRO A 228 3.54 -11.16 -19.38
C PRO A 228 4.61 -11.23 -18.29
N CYS A 229 5.54 -12.14 -18.43
CA CYS A 229 6.71 -12.24 -17.57
C CYS A 229 7.78 -11.24 -18.05
N ASP A 230 8.36 -10.47 -17.11
CA ASP A 230 9.44 -9.52 -17.42
C ASP A 230 10.81 -10.22 -17.63
N GLN A 231 10.88 -11.53 -17.41
CA GLN A 231 12.10 -12.29 -17.62
C GLN A 231 12.37 -12.49 -19.12
N LYS A 232 13.66 -12.52 -19.46
CA LYS A 232 14.09 -12.75 -20.84
C LYS A 232 13.62 -14.12 -21.32
N ASN A 233 13.18 -14.18 -22.58
CA ASN A 233 12.80 -15.42 -23.22
C ASN A 233 14.01 -16.37 -23.34
N GLN A 234 13.77 -17.68 -23.36
CA GLN A 234 14.82 -18.71 -23.48
C GLN A 234 15.73 -18.48 -24.70
N GLU A 235 15.16 -18.04 -25.81
CA GLU A 235 15.88 -17.65 -27.01
C GLU A 235 16.88 -16.53 -26.73
N GLN A 236 16.42 -15.45 -26.07
CA GLN A 236 17.27 -14.31 -25.70
C GLN A 236 18.40 -14.72 -24.76
N ILE A 237 18.11 -15.58 -23.79
CA ILE A 237 19.11 -16.11 -22.86
C ILE A 237 20.16 -16.95 -23.62
N ALA A 238 19.72 -17.77 -24.57
CA ALA A 238 20.61 -18.58 -25.39
C ALA A 238 21.51 -17.72 -26.29
N ILE A 239 20.92 -16.71 -26.97
CA ILE A 239 21.66 -15.76 -27.82
C ILE A 239 22.69 -15.00 -26.98
N GLU A 240 22.28 -14.40 -25.85
CA GLU A 240 23.18 -13.66 -24.98
C GLU A 240 24.31 -14.56 -24.42
N GLY A 241 23.97 -15.81 -24.10
CA GLY A 241 24.96 -16.80 -23.65
C GLY A 241 25.99 -17.14 -24.73
N GLN A 242 25.57 -17.27 -25.99
CA GLN A 242 26.45 -17.49 -27.13
C GLN A 242 27.31 -16.26 -27.42
N ASP A 243 26.69 -15.09 -27.43
CA ASP A 243 27.38 -13.82 -27.61
C ASP A 243 28.44 -13.57 -26.55
N TYR A 244 28.11 -13.86 -25.28
CA TYR A 244 29.07 -13.74 -24.18
C TYR A 244 30.26 -14.68 -24.36
N LYS A 245 30.01 -15.94 -24.72
CA LYS A 245 31.09 -16.93 -25.01
C LYS A 245 31.98 -16.46 -26.16
N LEU A 246 31.38 -15.96 -27.23
CA LEU A 246 32.10 -15.45 -28.40
C LEU A 246 32.96 -14.22 -28.03
N LYS A 247 32.38 -13.25 -27.33
CA LYS A 247 33.09 -12.06 -26.86
C LYS A 247 34.24 -12.42 -25.94
N LYS A 248 34.03 -13.39 -25.03
CA LYS A 248 35.05 -13.89 -24.12
C LYS A 248 36.20 -14.57 -24.88
N GLN A 249 35.90 -15.39 -25.90
CA GLN A 249 36.91 -16.03 -26.74
C GLN A 249 37.76 -15.00 -27.51
N ILE A 250 37.11 -14.05 -28.16
CA ILE A 250 37.77 -12.97 -28.90
C ILE A 250 38.68 -12.14 -27.98
N PHE A 251 38.13 -11.77 -26.81
CA PHE A 251 38.89 -11.02 -25.81
C PHE A 251 40.11 -11.83 -25.31
N THR A 252 39.94 -13.11 -24.99
CA THR A 252 41.05 -13.97 -24.53
C THR A 252 42.13 -14.08 -25.58
N GLN A 253 41.78 -14.20 -26.87
CA GLN A 253 42.75 -14.23 -27.97
C GLN A 253 43.51 -12.91 -28.13
N ALA A 254 42.79 -11.77 -28.04
CA ALA A 254 43.40 -10.45 -28.09
C ALA A 254 44.28 -10.15 -26.88
N PHE A 255 43.86 -10.58 -25.69
CA PHE A 255 44.60 -10.45 -24.46
C PHE A 255 45.91 -11.26 -24.43
N ALA A 256 45.90 -12.47 -25.00
CA ALA A 256 47.08 -13.31 -25.10
C ALA A 256 48.23 -12.72 -25.97
N LYS A 257 47.89 -11.76 -26.86
CA LYS A 257 48.90 -11.07 -27.68
C LYS A 257 49.60 -9.90 -26.98
N LEU A 258 49.17 -9.53 -25.81
CA LEU A 258 49.79 -8.47 -25.00
C LEU A 258 51.07 -8.99 -24.31
N ASN A 259 51.98 -8.04 -24.04
CA ASN A 259 53.14 -8.34 -23.21
C ASN A 259 52.76 -8.69 -21.78
N GLN A 260 53.49 -9.53 -21.09
CA GLN A 260 53.23 -10.01 -19.73
C GLN A 260 52.97 -8.84 -18.73
N ARG A 261 53.71 -7.76 -18.85
CA ARG A 261 53.49 -6.54 -18.04
C ARG A 261 52.16 -5.84 -18.36
N GLU A 262 51.79 -5.76 -19.62
CA GLU A 262 50.51 -5.15 -20.04
C GLU A 262 49.35 -6.00 -19.57
N GLN A 263 49.45 -7.32 -19.63
CA GLN A 263 48.44 -8.25 -19.11
C GLN A 263 48.26 -8.11 -17.63
N ASP A 264 49.31 -8.08 -16.83
CA ASP A 264 49.25 -7.96 -15.38
C ASP A 264 48.62 -6.63 -14.95
N ILE A 265 48.95 -5.50 -15.63
CA ILE A 265 48.39 -4.18 -15.31
C ILE A 265 46.90 -4.18 -15.60
N ILE A 266 46.43 -4.66 -16.75
CA ILE A 266 45.00 -4.71 -17.11
C ILE A 266 44.26 -5.65 -16.17
N GLN A 267 44.83 -6.83 -15.85
CA GLN A 267 44.21 -7.80 -14.96
C GLN A 267 43.97 -7.23 -13.56
N LYS A 268 44.99 -6.59 -12.96
CA LYS A 268 44.88 -6.01 -11.62
C LYS A 268 44.01 -4.77 -11.56
N ARG A 269 43.85 -4.06 -12.67
CA ARG A 269 43.15 -2.77 -12.68
C ARG A 269 41.73 -2.86 -13.17
N GLN A 270 41.43 -3.70 -14.16
CA GLN A 270 40.13 -3.74 -14.81
C GLN A 270 39.41 -5.09 -14.69
N LEU A 271 40.13 -6.18 -14.46
CA LEU A 271 39.54 -7.51 -14.42
C LEU A 271 39.46 -8.11 -13.01
N SER A 272 40.15 -7.54 -12.03
CA SER A 272 40.06 -7.98 -10.62
C SER A 272 38.86 -7.34 -9.92
N GLU A 273 38.19 -8.08 -9.04
CA GLU A 273 37.10 -7.57 -8.19
C GLU A 273 37.58 -6.42 -7.31
N GLU A 274 38.83 -6.49 -6.80
CA GLU A 274 39.48 -5.38 -6.12
C GLU A 274 40.44 -4.68 -7.11
N SER A 275 39.97 -3.59 -7.70
CA SER A 275 40.77 -2.80 -8.64
C SER A 275 41.92 -2.08 -7.93
N SER A 276 43.16 -2.38 -8.28
CA SER A 276 44.37 -1.70 -7.77
C SER A 276 44.45 -0.27 -8.28
N THR A 277 44.84 0.70 -7.41
CA THR A 277 45.01 2.09 -7.83
C THR A 277 46.30 2.28 -8.66
N LEU A 278 46.35 3.41 -9.43
CA LEU A 278 47.59 3.75 -10.16
C LEU A 278 48.78 3.94 -9.21
N GLU A 279 48.51 4.34 -7.97
CA GLU A 279 49.56 4.52 -6.95
C GLU A 279 50.13 3.19 -6.46
N ASP A 280 49.28 2.21 -6.23
CA ASP A 280 49.71 0.88 -5.77
C ASP A 280 50.55 0.18 -6.83
N LEU A 281 50.11 0.27 -8.09
CA LEU A 281 50.87 -0.27 -9.21
C LEU A 281 52.17 0.48 -9.45
N SER A 282 52.22 1.80 -9.22
CA SER A 282 53.46 2.58 -9.34
C SER A 282 54.50 2.17 -8.31
N LYS A 283 54.08 1.88 -7.07
CA LYS A 283 54.94 1.36 -6.00
C LYS A 283 55.40 -0.07 -6.32
N PHE A 284 54.51 -0.91 -6.84
CA PHE A 284 54.81 -2.31 -7.15
C PHE A 284 55.82 -2.44 -8.29
N TYR A 285 55.63 -1.68 -9.38
CA TYR A 285 56.50 -1.74 -10.56
C TYR A 285 57.68 -0.73 -10.52
N LYS A 286 57.77 0.12 -9.49
CA LYS A 286 58.78 1.18 -9.34
C LYS A 286 58.87 2.12 -10.55
N ILE A 287 57.73 2.49 -11.12
CA ILE A 287 57.60 3.42 -12.26
C ILE A 287 56.59 4.51 -11.95
N SER A 288 56.64 5.64 -12.66
CA SER A 288 55.73 6.74 -12.44
C SER A 288 54.28 6.39 -12.75
N ARG A 289 53.33 6.99 -12.03
CA ARG A 289 51.88 6.84 -12.24
C ARG A 289 51.48 7.10 -13.70
N GLU A 290 52.05 8.12 -14.29
CA GLU A 290 51.77 8.51 -15.69
C GLU A 290 52.30 7.42 -16.66
N ARG A 291 53.39 6.79 -16.35
CA ARG A 291 53.91 5.67 -17.17
C ARG A 291 53.00 4.44 -17.14
N ILE A 292 52.39 4.15 -15.98
CA ILE A 292 51.41 3.05 -15.87
C ILE A 292 50.17 3.37 -16.72
N ARG A 293 49.68 4.62 -16.63
CA ARG A 293 48.56 5.10 -17.45
C ARG A 293 48.81 5.00 -18.95
N GLN A 294 50.04 5.36 -19.39
CA GLN A 294 50.46 5.20 -20.80
C GLN A 294 50.48 3.74 -21.22
N ILE A 295 51.00 2.84 -20.37
CA ILE A 295 51.01 1.40 -20.68
C ILE A 295 49.58 0.86 -20.77
N GLU A 296 48.70 1.21 -19.84
CA GLU A 296 47.29 0.84 -19.86
C GLU A 296 46.60 1.33 -21.14
N GLU A 297 46.74 2.60 -21.51
CA GLU A 297 46.15 3.13 -22.74
C GLU A 297 46.67 2.44 -24.02
N ASN A 298 47.98 2.18 -24.06
CA ASN A 298 48.59 1.47 -25.20
C ASN A 298 48.11 0.02 -25.27
N ALA A 299 47.95 -0.65 -24.14
CA ALA A 299 47.48 -2.02 -24.09
C ALA A 299 45.97 -2.06 -24.53
N ILE A 300 45.12 -1.12 -24.08
CA ILE A 300 43.75 -1.03 -24.54
C ILE A 300 43.67 -0.75 -26.05
N LYS A 301 44.51 0.13 -26.58
CA LYS A 301 44.58 0.37 -28.04
C LYS A 301 44.95 -0.86 -28.82
N LYS A 302 45.94 -1.65 -28.34
CA LYS A 302 46.34 -2.93 -28.95
C LYS A 302 45.19 -3.93 -28.92
N ILE A 303 44.50 -4.10 -27.77
CA ILE A 303 43.33 -5.00 -27.66
C ILE A 303 42.26 -4.59 -28.67
N LYS A 304 41.88 -3.31 -28.74
CA LYS A 304 40.88 -2.83 -29.70
C LYS A 304 41.25 -3.12 -31.14
N LYS A 305 42.52 -2.93 -31.50
CA LYS A 305 43.02 -3.22 -32.86
C LYS A 305 42.91 -4.69 -33.19
N GLU A 306 43.40 -5.56 -32.29
CA GLU A 306 43.33 -7.00 -32.47
C GLU A 306 41.91 -7.55 -32.54
N ILE A 307 40.99 -7.02 -31.71
CA ILE A 307 39.58 -7.38 -31.77
C ILE A 307 38.99 -6.99 -33.14
N ALA A 308 39.32 -5.82 -33.67
CA ALA A 308 38.86 -5.38 -35.00
C ALA A 308 39.37 -6.29 -36.12
N GLU A 309 40.66 -6.69 -36.07
CA GLU A 309 41.25 -7.62 -37.04
C GLU A 309 40.63 -9.03 -36.96
N ILE A 310 40.36 -9.55 -35.75
CA ILE A 310 39.69 -10.85 -35.56
C ILE A 310 38.25 -10.81 -36.10
N LEU A 311 37.51 -9.71 -35.86
CA LEU A 311 36.14 -9.54 -36.36
C LEU A 311 36.13 -9.44 -37.90
N GLN A 312 37.05 -8.70 -38.53
CA GLN A 312 37.17 -8.61 -40.00
C GLN A 312 37.45 -9.99 -40.62
N LYS A 313 38.34 -10.79 -40.03
CA LYS A 313 38.65 -12.15 -40.51
C LYS A 313 37.48 -13.15 -40.36
N LYS A 314 36.52 -12.88 -39.47
CA LYS A 314 35.35 -13.75 -39.32
C LYS A 314 34.20 -13.37 -40.27
N ILE A 315 34.20 -12.16 -40.80
CA ILE A 315 33.18 -11.65 -41.74
C ILE A 315 33.57 -11.92 -43.20
N SER A 316 34.87 -12.11 -43.50
CA SER A 316 35.40 -12.57 -44.77
C SER A 316 35.38 -14.09 -44.87
#